data_7afd0b3637f456e974ced24a56a699cc
#
_entry.id   7afd0b3637f456e974ced24a56a699cc
#
_cell.length_a   1.000
_cell.length_b   1.000
_cell.length_c   1.000
_cell.angle_alpha   90.00
_cell.angle_beta   90.00
_cell.angle_gamma   90.00
#
_symmetry.space_group_name_H-M   'P 1'
#
loop_
_entity.id
_entity.type
_entity.pdbx_description
1 polymer ?
#
loop_
_entity_poly.entity_id
_entity_poly.type
_entity_poly.pdbx_seq_one_letter_code
_entity_poly.pdbx_strand_id
1 'polypeptide(L)'
;MKKLPAIITLIILLVAAVSCNDEESTWEKYKDWRHTNNDFFTQKDNSVNANGEREYMRVSPVWDAGSYILMKKYKSGNGTKYPLFTSTVDVTYKGYLCNGTVFDSTYTYTDSIVTFKCSSTVTGFAIALTNMVVGDSCEIIIPSYLGYGEQELSAINPYSTLIFGLKLRGIPGYEIQVKP
;
A
#
# COMPACT_ATOMS: atom_id res chain seq x y z
N MET A 1 2.60 -46.56 -59.54
CA MET A 1 1.99 -45.31 -59.11
C MET A 1 1.95 -45.31 -57.57
N LYS A 2 2.77 -44.43 -56.96
CA LYS A 2 3.05 -44.44 -55.54
C LYS A 2 1.93 -43.77 -54.74
N LYS A 3 1.28 -44.53 -53.83
CA LYS A 3 0.31 -43.97 -52.87
C LYS A 3 1.06 -43.60 -51.59
N LEU A 4 1.48 -42.37 -51.51
CA LEU A 4 1.88 -41.74 -50.29
C LEU A 4 1.41 -40.29 -50.40
N PRO A 5 0.41 -39.88 -49.64
CA PRO A 5 0.59 -38.89 -48.61
C PRO A 5 -0.52 -38.76 -47.53
N ALA A 6 -1.36 -39.74 -47.32
CA ALA A 6 -2.48 -39.57 -46.39
C ALA A 6 -2.10 -39.63 -44.88
N ILE A 7 -0.91 -40.23 -44.59
CA ILE A 7 -0.49 -40.40 -43.17
C ILE A 7 0.28 -39.18 -42.65
N ILE A 8 0.91 -38.43 -43.52
CA ILE A 8 1.69 -37.24 -43.10
C ILE A 8 0.81 -36.05 -42.78
N THR A 9 -0.39 -35.97 -43.44
CA THR A 9 -1.33 -34.86 -43.18
C THR A 9 -2.06 -35.02 -41.84
N LEU A 10 -2.18 -36.25 -41.31
CA LEU A 10 -2.85 -36.49 -40.03
C LEU A 10 -1.98 -36.19 -38.83
N ILE A 11 -0.65 -36.26 -38.98
CA ILE A 11 0.31 -35.98 -37.87
C ILE A 11 0.52 -34.49 -37.70
N ILE A 12 0.35 -33.66 -38.71
CA ILE A 12 0.50 -32.20 -38.62
C ILE A 12 -0.71 -31.55 -37.97
N LEU A 13 -1.90 -32.18 -37.97
CA LEU A 13 -3.10 -31.65 -37.32
C LEU A 13 -3.16 -31.94 -35.81
N LEU A 14 -2.28 -32.84 -35.32
CA LEU A 14 -2.30 -33.23 -33.88
C LEU A 14 -1.31 -32.42 -33.01
N VAL A 15 -0.51 -31.52 -33.60
CA VAL A 15 0.51 -30.71 -32.87
C VAL A 15 0.00 -29.30 -32.56
N ALA A 16 -1.17 -28.90 -33.07
CA ALA A 16 -1.75 -27.57 -32.82
C ALA A 16 -2.66 -27.47 -31.58
N ALA A 17 -2.70 -28.52 -30.74
CA ALA A 17 -3.53 -28.55 -29.54
C ALA A 17 -2.69 -28.64 -28.26
N VAL A 18 -1.53 -27.96 -28.21
CA VAL A 18 -0.74 -27.92 -27.00
C VAL A 18 -0.35 -26.49 -26.68
N SER A 19 -0.84 -26.08 -25.54
CA SER A 19 -0.37 -24.97 -24.71
C SER A 19 -1.05 -23.62 -24.93
N CYS A 20 -2.34 -23.55 -24.60
CA CYS A 20 -2.70 -22.49 -23.69
C CYS A 20 -2.32 -23.02 -22.30
N ASN A 21 -1.15 -22.67 -21.80
CA ASN A 21 -0.95 -22.54 -20.38
C ASN A 21 -1.79 -21.32 -20.02
N ASP A 22 -3.03 -21.54 -19.61
CA ASP A 22 -3.84 -20.55 -18.90
C ASP A 22 -3.17 -20.38 -17.53
N GLU A 23 -2.05 -19.64 -17.49
CA GLU A 23 -1.56 -19.11 -16.23
C GLU A 23 -2.64 -18.16 -15.74
N GLU A 24 -3.32 -18.58 -14.69
CA GLU A 24 -4.34 -17.76 -14.03
C GLU A 24 -3.79 -16.38 -13.75
N SER A 25 -4.45 -15.34 -14.24
CA SER A 25 -3.98 -13.97 -14.05
C SER A 25 -3.89 -13.67 -12.55
N THR A 26 -2.93 -12.82 -12.14
CA THR A 26 -2.82 -12.35 -10.75
C THR A 26 -4.16 -11.82 -10.22
N TRP A 27 -4.96 -11.22 -11.09
CA TRP A 27 -6.28 -10.71 -10.78
C TRP A 27 -7.27 -11.81 -10.34
N GLU A 28 -7.32 -12.94 -11.02
CA GLU A 28 -8.20 -14.06 -10.66
C GLU A 28 -7.62 -14.86 -9.48
N LYS A 29 -6.31 -15.15 -9.50
CA LYS A 29 -5.59 -15.86 -8.43
C LYS A 29 -5.83 -15.22 -7.05
N TYR A 30 -5.85 -13.89 -6.97
CA TYR A 30 -6.03 -13.16 -5.71
C TYR A 30 -7.42 -12.53 -5.54
N LYS A 31 -8.43 -13.02 -6.25
CA LYS A 31 -9.80 -12.47 -6.26
C LYS A 31 -10.39 -12.31 -4.86
N ASP A 32 -10.42 -13.38 -4.08
CA ASP A 32 -11.02 -13.36 -2.73
C ASP A 32 -10.22 -12.45 -1.77
N TRP A 33 -8.90 -12.50 -1.88
CA TRP A 33 -8.01 -11.60 -1.11
C TRP A 33 -8.26 -10.14 -1.46
N ARG A 34 -8.38 -9.82 -2.72
CA ARG A 34 -8.68 -8.47 -3.21
C ARG A 34 -10.05 -7.98 -2.73
N HIS A 35 -11.09 -8.83 -2.78
CA HIS A 35 -12.40 -8.51 -2.22
C HIS A 35 -12.29 -8.21 -0.72
N THR A 36 -11.66 -9.08 0.04
CA THR A 36 -11.45 -8.89 1.49
C THR A 36 -10.77 -7.56 1.81
N ASN A 37 -9.75 -7.18 1.05
CA ASN A 37 -9.02 -5.93 1.25
C ASN A 37 -9.85 -4.69 0.87
N ASN A 38 -10.61 -4.75 -0.22
CA ASN A 38 -11.49 -3.67 -0.64
C ASN A 38 -12.65 -3.47 0.36
N ASP A 39 -13.23 -4.56 0.84
CA ASP A 39 -14.30 -4.52 1.85
C ASP A 39 -13.77 -3.95 3.17
N PHE A 40 -12.58 -4.39 3.60
CA PHE A 40 -11.92 -3.85 4.77
C PHE A 40 -11.69 -2.34 4.65
N PHE A 41 -11.13 -1.87 3.53
CA PHE A 41 -10.90 -0.44 3.30
C PHE A 41 -12.22 0.33 3.31
N THR A 42 -13.25 -0.17 2.61
CA THR A 42 -14.59 0.44 2.55
C THR A 42 -15.25 0.49 3.93
N GLN A 43 -15.14 -0.57 4.71
CA GLN A 43 -15.67 -0.61 6.09
C GLN A 43 -14.99 0.46 6.96
N LYS A 44 -13.66 0.60 6.87
CA LYS A 44 -12.91 1.61 7.62
C LYS A 44 -13.23 3.03 7.16
N ASP A 45 -13.37 3.24 5.86
CA ASP A 45 -13.75 4.54 5.31
C ASP A 45 -15.15 5.01 5.77
N ASN A 46 -16.06 4.07 5.98
CA ASN A 46 -17.43 4.36 6.45
C ASN A 46 -17.58 4.28 7.98
N SER A 47 -16.50 3.95 8.72
CA SER A 47 -16.59 3.85 10.17
C SER A 47 -16.83 5.21 10.83
N VAL A 48 -17.68 5.20 11.85
CA VAL A 48 -17.98 6.38 12.66
C VAL A 48 -17.70 6.10 14.13
N ASN A 49 -17.30 7.13 14.86
CA ASN A 49 -17.10 7.08 16.30
C ASN A 49 -18.45 7.11 17.05
N ALA A 50 -18.40 7.04 18.37
CA ALA A 50 -19.61 7.07 19.22
C ALA A 50 -20.46 8.34 19.05
N ASN A 51 -19.91 9.42 18.51
CA ASN A 51 -20.60 10.69 18.24
C ASN A 51 -21.20 10.75 16.82
N GLY A 52 -21.05 9.70 16.00
CA GLY A 52 -21.50 9.69 14.61
C GLY A 52 -20.57 10.41 13.64
N GLU A 53 -19.37 10.83 14.05
CA GLU A 53 -18.37 11.46 13.20
C GLU A 53 -17.47 10.39 12.56
N ARG A 54 -16.92 10.69 11.39
CA ARG A 54 -15.97 9.77 10.73
C ARG A 54 -14.78 9.45 11.63
N GLU A 55 -14.50 8.17 11.78
CA GLU A 55 -13.37 7.70 12.58
C GLU A 55 -12.03 7.98 11.93
N TYR A 56 -12.00 7.96 10.60
CA TYR A 56 -10.82 8.26 9.79
C TYR A 56 -11.07 9.47 8.88
N MET A 57 -10.07 10.34 8.79
CA MET A 57 -10.05 11.41 7.79
C MET A 57 -9.53 10.84 6.47
N ARG A 58 -10.13 11.25 5.35
CA ARG A 58 -9.56 11.04 4.02
C ARG A 58 -8.48 12.08 3.78
N VAL A 59 -7.28 11.63 3.43
CA VAL A 59 -6.15 12.50 3.12
C VAL A 59 -5.72 12.23 1.69
N SER A 60 -5.92 13.23 0.83
CA SER A 60 -5.55 13.18 -0.59
C SER A 60 -4.25 13.94 -0.84
N PRO A 61 -3.42 13.49 -1.80
CA PRO A 61 -2.29 14.27 -2.25
C PRO A 61 -2.76 15.48 -3.08
N VAL A 62 -1.95 16.53 -3.08
CA VAL A 62 -2.28 17.80 -3.82
C VAL A 62 -2.41 17.56 -5.33
N TRP A 63 -1.69 16.57 -5.87
CA TRP A 63 -1.66 16.25 -7.30
C TRP A 63 -2.75 15.29 -7.79
N ASP A 64 -3.51 14.68 -6.90
CA ASP A 64 -4.61 13.75 -7.23
C ASP A 64 -5.66 13.74 -6.13
N ALA A 65 -6.71 14.52 -6.30
CA ALA A 65 -7.82 14.60 -5.36
C ALA A 65 -8.74 13.35 -5.39
N GLY A 66 -8.62 12.52 -6.42
CA GLY A 66 -9.41 11.28 -6.57
C GLY A 66 -8.86 10.14 -5.73
N SER A 67 -7.58 10.17 -5.41
CA SER A 67 -6.92 9.17 -4.56
C SER A 67 -6.82 9.66 -3.12
N TYR A 68 -6.97 8.76 -2.16
CA TYR A 68 -6.83 9.08 -0.74
C TYR A 68 -6.41 7.89 0.09
N ILE A 69 -5.79 8.20 1.22
CA ILE A 69 -5.58 7.27 2.33
C ILE A 69 -6.55 7.61 3.46
N LEU A 70 -6.73 6.68 4.38
CA LEU A 70 -7.43 6.94 5.62
C LEU A 70 -6.41 7.20 6.74
N MET A 71 -6.64 8.24 7.53
CA MET A 71 -5.77 8.59 8.65
C MET A 71 -6.58 8.85 9.90
N LYS A 72 -6.19 8.19 11.00
CA LYS A 72 -6.70 8.45 12.34
C LYS A 72 -5.56 8.88 13.23
N LYS A 73 -5.64 10.11 13.74
CA LYS A 73 -4.62 10.66 14.63
C LYS A 73 -4.93 10.28 16.07
N TYR A 74 -4.01 9.57 16.72
CA TYR A 74 -4.13 9.21 18.15
C TYR A 74 -3.50 10.26 19.06
N LYS A 75 -2.44 10.89 18.58
CA LYS A 75 -1.72 11.93 19.30
C LYS A 75 -1.29 13.02 18.35
N SER A 76 -1.57 14.27 18.68
CA SER A 76 -1.02 15.44 18.01
C SER A 76 0.34 15.78 18.58
N GLY A 77 1.30 15.98 17.70
CA GLY A 77 2.61 16.50 18.04
C GLY A 77 2.59 18.01 18.28
N ASN A 78 3.72 18.54 18.69
CA ASN A 78 3.94 19.98 18.86
C ASN A 78 4.83 20.58 17.77
N GLY A 79 5.19 19.80 16.75
CA GLY A 79 5.90 20.29 15.57
C GLY A 79 5.05 21.31 14.82
N THR A 80 5.72 22.31 14.22
CA THR A 80 5.04 23.36 13.43
C THR A 80 5.25 23.19 11.93
N LYS A 81 5.94 22.13 11.53
CA LYS A 81 6.44 21.96 10.17
C LYS A 81 6.11 20.57 9.64
N TYR A 82 5.67 20.53 8.39
CA TYR A 82 5.34 19.31 7.66
C TYR A 82 6.52 18.88 6.79
N PRO A 83 6.83 17.59 6.67
CA PRO A 83 7.80 17.12 5.68
C PRO A 83 7.35 17.44 4.26
N LEU A 84 8.31 17.73 3.40
CA LEU A 84 8.12 17.69 1.94
C LEU A 84 8.17 16.24 1.45
N PHE A 85 7.68 15.99 0.25
CA PHE A 85 7.86 14.73 -0.45
C PHE A 85 9.35 14.35 -0.59
N THR A 86 10.23 15.37 -0.71
CA THR A 86 11.70 15.20 -0.81
C THR A 86 12.42 15.14 0.54
N SER A 87 11.73 15.44 1.64
CA SER A 87 12.32 15.48 2.97
C SER A 87 12.78 14.11 3.45
N THR A 88 13.86 14.09 4.21
CA THR A 88 14.27 12.97 5.05
C THR A 88 13.52 13.04 6.37
N VAL A 89 13.02 11.90 6.85
CA VAL A 89 12.26 11.80 8.09
C VAL A 89 12.76 10.66 8.96
N ASP A 90 12.63 10.85 10.27
CA ASP A 90 12.84 9.83 11.29
C ASP A 90 11.47 9.35 11.77
N VAL A 91 11.24 8.06 11.67
CA VAL A 91 9.95 7.45 12.05
C VAL A 91 10.11 6.19 12.88
N THR A 92 9.06 5.85 13.62
CA THR A 92 8.82 4.50 14.12
C THR A 92 7.48 4.03 13.60
N TYR A 93 7.39 2.78 13.15
CA TYR A 93 6.15 2.23 12.63
C TYR A 93 6.03 0.72 12.84
N LYS A 94 4.80 0.23 12.69
CA LYS A 94 4.48 -1.18 12.58
C LYS A 94 3.41 -1.36 11.51
N GLY A 95 3.70 -2.22 10.52
CA GLY A 95 2.86 -2.48 9.37
C GLY A 95 2.10 -3.80 9.50
N TYR A 96 0.82 -3.77 9.15
CA TYR A 96 -0.09 -4.91 9.21
C TYR A 96 -0.86 -5.07 7.90
N LEU A 97 -1.29 -6.29 7.62
CA LEU A 97 -2.32 -6.60 6.63
C LEU A 97 -3.72 -6.57 7.29
N CYS A 98 -4.77 -6.56 6.47
CA CYS A 98 -6.16 -6.55 6.95
C CYS A 98 -6.53 -7.75 7.84
N ASN A 99 -5.81 -8.87 7.73
CA ASN A 99 -5.94 -10.06 8.58
C ASN A 99 -5.14 -10.00 9.89
N GLY A 100 -4.47 -8.87 10.18
CA GLY A 100 -3.66 -8.66 11.37
C GLY A 100 -2.22 -9.18 11.27
N THR A 101 -1.81 -9.79 10.15
CA THR A 101 -0.43 -10.26 9.94
C THR A 101 0.51 -9.06 9.92
N VAL A 102 1.55 -9.08 10.77
CA VAL A 102 2.62 -8.08 10.77
C VAL A 102 3.58 -8.40 9.63
N PHE A 103 3.80 -7.46 8.71
CA PHE A 103 4.72 -7.64 7.59
C PHE A 103 6.02 -6.84 7.74
N ASP A 104 5.98 -5.75 8.54
CA ASP A 104 7.16 -4.90 8.78
C ASP A 104 7.03 -4.15 10.10
N SER A 105 8.16 -3.88 10.77
CA SER A 105 8.16 -3.18 12.05
C SER A 105 9.53 -2.63 12.40
N THR A 106 9.59 -1.39 12.86
CA THR A 106 10.81 -0.81 13.43
C THR A 106 11.06 -1.27 14.87
N TYR A 107 10.06 -1.85 15.55
CA TYR A 107 10.16 -2.28 16.95
C TYR A 107 10.83 -3.64 17.14
N THR A 108 11.32 -4.27 16.08
CA THR A 108 11.99 -5.58 16.14
C THR A 108 13.29 -5.53 16.95
N TYR A 109 13.92 -4.35 17.04
CA TYR A 109 15.13 -4.09 17.81
C TYR A 109 14.97 -2.80 18.60
N THR A 110 14.49 -2.89 19.83
CA THR A 110 14.53 -1.83 20.86
C THR A 110 14.28 -0.40 20.33
N ASP A 111 13.00 -0.04 20.06
CA ASP A 111 12.55 1.33 19.72
C ASP A 111 13.34 1.98 18.56
N SER A 112 13.69 1.19 17.57
CA SER A 112 14.57 1.60 16.47
C SER A 112 13.91 2.63 15.58
N ILE A 113 14.44 3.84 15.58
CA ILE A 113 14.10 4.89 14.62
C ILE A 113 14.73 4.53 13.27
N VAL A 114 13.92 4.59 12.20
CA VAL A 114 14.39 4.42 10.83
C VAL A 114 14.34 5.77 10.12
N THR A 115 15.40 6.05 9.38
CA THR A 115 15.55 7.30 8.63
C THR A 115 15.47 7.03 7.14
N PHE A 116 14.56 7.69 6.42
CA PHE A 116 14.45 7.58 4.96
C PHE A 116 13.80 8.84 4.35
N LYS A 117 13.89 8.98 3.02
CA LYS A 117 13.17 10.02 2.30
C LYS A 117 11.69 9.65 2.13
N CYS A 118 10.78 10.61 2.28
CA CYS A 118 9.35 10.39 2.00
C CYS A 118 9.13 9.79 0.61
N SER A 119 9.85 10.29 -0.41
CA SER A 119 9.76 9.82 -1.79
C SER A 119 10.24 8.38 -2.04
N SER A 120 10.93 7.76 -1.09
CA SER A 120 11.40 6.36 -1.21
C SER A 120 10.40 5.35 -0.64
N THR A 121 9.24 5.79 -0.17
CA THR A 121 8.19 4.93 0.37
C THR A 121 7.04 4.76 -0.64
N VAL A 122 6.12 3.83 -0.35
CA VAL A 122 4.88 3.73 -1.15
C VAL A 122 4.10 5.04 -1.07
N THR A 123 3.39 5.37 -2.15
CA THR A 123 2.72 6.67 -2.31
C THR A 123 1.83 7.01 -1.12
N GLY A 124 1.04 6.07 -0.62
CA GLY A 124 0.17 6.31 0.53
C GLY A 124 0.90 6.64 1.82
N PHE A 125 2.08 6.06 2.04
CA PHE A 125 2.91 6.37 3.21
C PHE A 125 3.51 7.78 3.11
N ALA A 126 3.98 8.17 1.92
CA ALA A 126 4.45 9.54 1.65
C ALA A 126 3.34 10.58 1.85
N ILE A 127 2.09 10.29 1.40
CA ILE A 127 0.93 11.14 1.65
C ILE A 127 0.73 11.35 3.15
N ALA A 128 0.79 10.28 3.95
CA ALA A 128 0.66 10.38 5.40
C ALA A 128 1.73 11.30 6.00
N LEU A 129 3.01 11.04 5.70
CA LEU A 129 4.14 11.79 6.25
C LEU A 129 4.05 13.29 5.95
N THR A 130 3.67 13.65 4.71
CA THR A 130 3.53 15.06 4.32
C THR A 130 2.35 15.77 5.00
N ASN A 131 1.49 15.05 5.71
CA ASN A 131 0.37 15.57 6.49
C ASN A 131 0.56 15.39 8.03
N MET A 132 1.78 15.03 8.46
CA MET A 132 2.13 14.88 9.86
C MET A 132 3.15 15.95 10.30
N VAL A 133 3.11 16.30 11.57
CA VAL A 133 4.17 17.09 12.23
C VAL A 133 4.95 16.23 13.23
N VAL A 134 6.14 16.64 13.58
CA VAL A 134 6.97 15.93 14.58
C VAL A 134 6.19 15.75 15.89
N GLY A 135 6.13 14.52 16.36
CA GLY A 135 5.41 14.10 17.56
C GLY A 135 4.01 13.54 17.28
N ASP A 136 3.48 13.67 16.05
CA ASP A 136 2.23 13.01 15.65
C ASP A 136 2.36 11.49 15.74
N SER A 137 1.27 10.84 16.18
CA SER A 137 1.09 9.38 16.13
C SER A 137 -0.25 9.08 15.51
N CYS A 138 -0.24 8.31 14.43
CA CYS A 138 -1.41 8.03 13.61
C CYS A 138 -1.51 6.54 13.28
N GLU A 139 -2.73 6.09 13.03
CA GLU A 139 -2.97 4.91 12.19
C GLU A 139 -3.31 5.39 10.79
N ILE A 140 -2.68 4.78 9.80
CA ILE A 140 -2.97 5.05 8.39
C ILE A 140 -3.38 3.75 7.71
N ILE A 141 -4.35 3.85 6.80
CA ILE A 141 -4.81 2.73 5.98
C ILE A 141 -4.66 3.13 4.52
N ILE A 142 -3.84 2.38 3.81
CA ILE A 142 -3.41 2.67 2.44
C ILE A 142 -4.05 1.64 1.52
N PRO A 143 -4.92 2.04 0.57
CA PRO A 143 -5.48 1.12 -0.40
C PRO A 143 -4.38 0.58 -1.31
N SER A 144 -4.56 -0.60 -1.87
CA SER A 144 -3.52 -1.31 -2.62
C SER A 144 -2.88 -0.48 -3.73
N TYR A 145 -3.66 0.32 -4.46
CA TYR A 145 -3.18 1.15 -5.57
C TYR A 145 -2.26 2.33 -5.14
N LEU A 146 -2.27 2.71 -3.86
CA LEU A 146 -1.30 3.64 -3.25
C LEU A 146 -0.23 2.92 -2.42
N GLY A 147 -0.31 1.59 -2.35
CA GLY A 147 0.67 0.69 -1.74
C GLY A 147 1.53 -0.01 -2.80
N TYR A 148 1.54 -1.35 -2.76
CA TYR A 148 2.32 -2.18 -3.67
C TYR A 148 1.54 -2.65 -4.92
N GLY A 149 0.25 -2.34 -5.02
CA GLY A 149 -0.58 -2.69 -6.19
C GLY A 149 -0.64 -4.19 -6.44
N GLU A 150 -0.25 -4.59 -7.64
CA GLU A 150 -0.23 -5.98 -8.10
C GLU A 150 1.07 -6.72 -7.78
N GLN A 151 2.03 -6.07 -7.12
CA GLN A 151 3.31 -6.69 -6.80
C GLN A 151 3.13 -7.77 -5.73
N GLU A 152 3.67 -8.94 -5.98
CA GLU A 152 3.78 -10.03 -5.01
C GLU A 152 5.12 -9.91 -4.27
N LEU A 153 5.06 -9.73 -2.95
CA LEU A 153 6.22 -9.68 -2.08
C LEU A 153 6.17 -10.86 -1.11
N SER A 154 7.30 -11.22 -0.50
CA SER A 154 7.38 -12.41 0.36
C SER A 154 6.38 -12.43 1.52
N ALA A 155 5.99 -11.26 2.03
CA ALA A 155 5.06 -11.12 3.17
C ALA A 155 3.78 -10.36 2.81
N ILE A 156 3.62 -9.89 1.57
CA ILE A 156 2.50 -9.05 1.14
C ILE A 156 1.98 -9.58 -0.20
N ASN A 157 0.77 -10.09 -0.20
CA ASN A 157 0.09 -10.51 -1.43
C ASN A 157 -0.26 -9.30 -2.32
N PRO A 158 -0.40 -9.49 -3.64
CA PRO A 158 -0.98 -8.50 -4.52
C PRO A 158 -2.31 -7.98 -3.99
N TYR A 159 -2.63 -6.72 -4.30
CA TYR A 159 -3.89 -6.05 -3.92
C TYR A 159 -4.11 -5.87 -2.40
N SER A 160 -3.05 -5.98 -1.58
CA SER A 160 -3.15 -5.80 -0.14
C SER A 160 -3.37 -4.34 0.25
N THR A 161 -4.34 -4.10 1.09
CA THR A 161 -4.47 -2.88 1.88
C THR A 161 -3.45 -2.91 3.01
N LEU A 162 -2.67 -1.84 3.16
CA LEU A 162 -1.63 -1.73 4.16
C LEU A 162 -2.12 -0.87 5.32
N ILE A 163 -1.87 -1.33 6.55
CA ILE A 163 -2.22 -0.61 7.76
C ILE A 163 -0.92 -0.32 8.52
N PHE A 164 -0.69 0.93 8.90
CA PHE A 164 0.47 1.27 9.73
C PHE A 164 0.06 2.06 10.96
N GLY A 165 0.57 1.62 12.11
CA GLY A 165 0.74 2.50 13.25
C GLY A 165 2.04 3.27 13.06
N LEU A 166 1.97 4.59 12.85
CA LEU A 166 3.07 5.44 12.41
C LEU A 166 3.28 6.60 13.39
N LYS A 167 4.55 6.89 13.73
CA LYS A 167 4.91 8.06 14.51
C LYS A 167 6.06 8.80 13.84
N LEU A 168 5.87 10.10 13.59
CA LEU A 168 6.92 10.99 13.07
C LEU A 168 7.79 11.49 14.24
N ARG A 169 9.07 11.12 14.23
CA ARG A 169 10.03 11.39 15.31
C ARG A 169 10.87 12.61 15.05
N GLY A 170 11.19 12.88 13.78
CA GLY A 170 12.06 13.98 13.38
C GLY A 170 12.04 14.25 11.88
N ILE A 171 12.59 15.39 11.50
CA ILE A 171 12.83 15.79 10.11
C ILE A 171 14.29 16.29 10.06
N PRO A 172 15.26 15.36 9.98
CA PRO A 172 16.66 15.76 9.84
C PRO A 172 16.90 16.44 8.48
N GLY A 173 17.71 17.51 8.46
CA GLY A 173 17.98 18.26 7.23
C GLY A 173 16.79 19.10 6.74
N TYR A 174 16.13 19.73 7.67
CA TYR A 174 14.92 20.51 7.52
C TYR A 174 14.88 21.42 6.27
N GLU A 175 13.95 21.14 5.36
CA GLU A 175 13.61 22.02 4.23
C GLU A 175 12.48 22.97 4.64
N ILE A 176 12.66 24.28 4.37
CA ILE A 176 11.63 25.28 4.67
C ILE A 176 10.52 25.16 3.64
N GLN A 177 9.34 24.72 4.05
CA GLN A 177 8.12 24.95 3.25
C GLN A 177 7.61 26.36 3.54
N VAL A 178 7.59 27.18 2.51
CA VAL A 178 6.68 28.32 2.47
C VAL A 178 5.38 27.75 1.93
N LYS A 179 4.39 27.55 2.80
CA LYS A 179 3.05 27.21 2.38
C LYS A 179 2.48 28.45 1.68
N PRO A 180 1.95 28.33 0.42
CA PRO A 180 1.32 29.46 -0.27
C PRO A 180 0.11 29.99 0.49
#